data_ed954872d0f93ce696214bf7b52c77ad
#
_entry.id   ed954872d0f93ce696214bf7b52c77ad
#
_cell.length_a   1.000
_cell.length_b   1.000
_cell.length_c   1.000
_cell.angle_alpha   90.00
_cell.angle_beta   90.00
_cell.angle_gamma   90.00
#
_symmetry.space_group_name_H-M   'P 1'
#
loop_
_entity.id
_entity.type
_entity.pdbx_description
1 polymer ?
#
loop_
_entity_poly.entity_id
_entity_poly.type
_entity_poly.pdbx_seq_one_letter_code
_entity_poly.pdbx_strand_id
1 'polypeptide(L)'
;MEILAVENLNFSYPDCEKRAVRDVSFTLEKGEFAVLCGATGSGKSTLLRMLKRELAPLGVRSGRILFCGKELSELADRDSAAKIGFVMQQPEQQIVTDKVWHELAFGLENLGVPQSEIARRTAEMASYFGIGEWYDRDVAELSGGQKQLLNLAAVLVMQPDILVLDEPTAQLDPIAASDFIAALKRLNQDMSLTMIMAEHRLEEVVPICDRLMVMEQGSLLANGAPERVITQLGGRDELLRGMPAAARLFSELGGSGDCPLTVRAGRRYIEENYSCEVRGLPAEKYAVPDAPALTLGDVWFRYDRYSRDVIKGLDLEVGTGEIFCILGGNGSGKTTTLNVAAGLLKPYKGAVRVFGKKLKEYRNRSLYRECLALLPQDVQTTFLHDSVKEELEECGADVSSLPYDISHLLGKHPYDLSGGEQQLVALAKVLASKPKLLLLDEPTKGLDANAKADMTAILRRLKAEGVTTVIVTHDVEFAADCSNRCAMFFGGQVVSVGTPREFFSCSSFYTTAVSRMTRGFYEGAVTVAQAAEICRRNGKKEARQCL
;
A
#
# COMPACT_ATOMS: atom_id res chain seq x y z
N MET A 1 -10.58 -19.74 -24.45
CA MET A 1 -9.35 -20.28 -25.12
C MET A 1 -8.18 -19.99 -24.17
N GLU A 2 -7.52 -21.05 -23.73
CA GLU A 2 -6.42 -20.99 -22.78
C GLU A 2 -5.20 -20.29 -23.39
N ILE A 3 -4.68 -19.27 -22.69
CA ILE A 3 -3.50 -18.52 -23.11
C ILE A 3 -2.28 -18.90 -22.28
N LEU A 4 -2.47 -19.21 -20.99
CA LEU A 4 -1.42 -19.59 -20.06
C LEU A 4 -1.87 -20.80 -19.25
N ALA A 5 -1.03 -21.83 -19.16
CA ALA A 5 -1.20 -22.94 -18.23
C ALA A 5 0.06 -23.15 -17.40
N VAL A 6 -0.13 -23.33 -16.12
CA VAL A 6 0.91 -23.70 -15.16
C VAL A 6 0.55 -25.06 -14.60
N GLU A 7 1.46 -26.03 -14.69
CA GLU A 7 1.22 -27.42 -14.32
C GLU A 7 2.27 -27.91 -13.33
N ASN A 8 1.84 -28.24 -12.10
CA ASN A 8 2.64 -28.80 -11.01
C ASN A 8 3.96 -28.06 -10.78
N LEU A 9 3.90 -26.71 -10.86
CA LEU A 9 5.08 -25.86 -10.77
C LEU A 9 5.63 -25.85 -9.35
N ASN A 10 6.93 -26.15 -9.25
CA ASN A 10 7.69 -26.06 -8.00
C ASN A 10 8.94 -25.24 -8.24
N PHE A 11 9.36 -24.48 -7.23
CA PHE A 11 10.59 -23.70 -7.28
C PHE A 11 11.22 -23.53 -5.90
N SER A 12 12.55 -23.66 -5.85
CA SER A 12 13.38 -23.36 -4.68
C SER A 12 14.55 -22.48 -5.07
N TYR A 13 14.82 -21.44 -4.29
CA TYR A 13 16.06 -20.67 -4.43
C TYR A 13 17.28 -21.52 -4.02
N PRO A 14 18.49 -21.20 -4.55
CA PRO A 14 19.70 -21.81 -4.07
C PRO A 14 19.84 -21.64 -2.55
N ASP A 15 20.42 -22.63 -1.88
CA ASP A 15 20.70 -22.61 -0.44
C ASP A 15 19.48 -22.41 0.48
N CYS A 16 18.26 -22.50 -0.06
CA CYS A 16 17.02 -22.44 0.70
C CYS A 16 16.35 -23.83 0.81
N GLU A 17 16.17 -24.31 2.03
CA GLU A 17 15.43 -25.57 2.28
C GLU A 17 13.94 -25.43 1.95
N LYS A 18 13.40 -24.23 2.09
CA LYS A 18 11.97 -23.96 1.88
C LYS A 18 11.67 -23.63 0.41
N ARG A 19 10.75 -24.38 -0.19
CA ARG A 19 10.27 -24.07 -1.55
C ARG A 19 9.49 -22.77 -1.56
N ALA A 20 9.84 -21.87 -2.48
CA ALA A 20 9.12 -20.62 -2.69
C ALA A 20 7.80 -20.81 -3.45
N VAL A 21 7.74 -21.82 -4.33
CA VAL A 21 6.52 -22.25 -5.03
C VAL A 21 6.38 -23.76 -4.90
N ARG A 22 5.18 -24.24 -4.55
CA ARG A 22 4.90 -25.64 -4.26
C ARG A 22 3.64 -26.11 -4.96
N ASP A 23 3.79 -27.03 -5.90
CA ASP A 23 2.72 -27.71 -6.62
C ASP A 23 1.60 -26.78 -7.11
N VAL A 24 2.02 -25.65 -7.73
CA VAL A 24 1.08 -24.65 -8.25
C VAL A 24 0.59 -25.06 -9.63
N SER A 25 -0.72 -25.14 -9.79
CA SER A 25 -1.38 -25.45 -11.07
C SER A 25 -2.58 -24.52 -11.28
N PHE A 26 -2.63 -23.84 -12.41
CA PHE A 26 -3.77 -23.03 -12.84
C PHE A 26 -3.71 -22.75 -14.35
N THR A 27 -4.83 -22.33 -14.90
CA THR A 27 -4.94 -21.87 -16.29
C THR A 27 -5.53 -20.47 -16.32
N LEU A 28 -5.17 -19.68 -17.33
CA LEU A 28 -5.82 -18.40 -17.64
C LEU A 28 -6.39 -18.44 -19.06
N GLU A 29 -7.59 -17.94 -19.20
CA GLU A 29 -8.23 -17.76 -20.49
C GLU A 29 -7.92 -16.40 -21.12
N LYS A 30 -8.01 -16.33 -22.46
CA LYS A 30 -7.81 -15.07 -23.17
C LYS A 30 -8.84 -14.03 -22.73
N GLY A 31 -8.37 -12.82 -22.38
CA GLY A 31 -9.19 -11.73 -21.87
C GLY A 31 -9.51 -11.80 -20.39
N GLU A 32 -9.07 -12.84 -19.67
CA GLU A 32 -9.31 -12.98 -18.23
C GLU A 32 -8.39 -12.05 -17.42
N PHE A 33 -8.95 -11.39 -16.41
CA PHE A 33 -8.18 -10.62 -15.42
C PHE A 33 -8.11 -11.40 -14.11
N ALA A 34 -6.94 -11.96 -13.82
CA ALA A 34 -6.68 -12.71 -12.59
C ALA A 34 -5.88 -11.85 -11.57
N VAL A 35 -6.27 -11.93 -10.32
CA VAL A 35 -5.57 -11.29 -9.20
C VAL A 35 -5.00 -12.35 -8.27
N LEU A 36 -3.70 -12.25 -7.99
CA LEU A 36 -2.96 -13.11 -7.07
C LEU A 36 -2.71 -12.36 -5.76
N CYS A 37 -3.27 -12.83 -4.67
CA CYS A 37 -3.10 -12.24 -3.35
C CYS A 37 -2.53 -13.24 -2.33
N GLY A 38 -2.14 -12.76 -1.17
CA GLY A 38 -1.54 -13.53 -0.08
C GLY A 38 -0.52 -12.71 0.69
N ALA A 39 -0.09 -13.18 1.83
CA ALA A 39 0.90 -12.50 2.68
C ALA A 39 2.23 -12.26 1.96
N THR A 40 2.99 -11.30 2.45
CA THR A 40 4.38 -11.09 2.00
C THR A 40 5.19 -12.37 2.20
N GLY A 41 6.04 -12.72 1.23
CA GLY A 41 6.80 -13.98 1.26
C GLY A 41 6.00 -15.25 0.91
N SER A 42 4.72 -15.15 0.50
CA SER A 42 3.94 -16.32 0.06
C SER A 42 4.34 -16.88 -1.31
N GLY A 43 5.27 -16.23 -2.04
CA GLY A 43 5.79 -16.70 -3.32
C GLY A 43 5.16 -16.04 -4.56
N LYS A 44 4.33 -14.99 -4.42
CA LYS A 44 3.65 -14.29 -5.52
C LYS A 44 4.60 -13.77 -6.60
N SER A 45 5.55 -12.92 -6.21
CA SER A 45 6.53 -12.33 -7.14
C SER A 45 7.40 -13.40 -7.79
N THR A 46 7.78 -14.45 -7.05
CA THR A 46 8.52 -15.60 -7.58
C THR A 46 7.71 -16.30 -8.67
N LEU A 47 6.42 -16.56 -8.41
CA LEU A 47 5.51 -17.18 -9.39
C LEU A 47 5.37 -16.30 -10.63
N LEU A 48 5.10 -14.99 -10.46
CA LEU A 48 4.94 -14.07 -11.59
C LEU A 48 6.21 -13.94 -12.45
N ARG A 49 7.37 -13.83 -11.83
CA ARG A 49 8.66 -13.77 -12.57
C ARG A 49 8.93 -15.04 -13.37
N MET A 50 8.51 -16.20 -12.90
CA MET A 50 8.65 -17.45 -13.66
C MET A 50 7.75 -17.50 -14.91
N LEU A 51 6.70 -16.68 -15.00
CA LEU A 51 5.87 -16.56 -16.20
C LEU A 51 6.57 -15.81 -17.34
N LYS A 52 7.68 -15.14 -17.08
CA LYS A 52 8.53 -14.49 -18.07
C LYS A 52 9.94 -15.04 -18.00
N ARG A 53 10.39 -15.68 -19.07
CA ARG A 53 11.65 -16.44 -19.09
C ARG A 53 12.85 -15.58 -18.70
N GLU A 54 12.90 -14.32 -19.17
CA GLU A 54 13.99 -13.39 -18.95
C GLU A 54 14.09 -12.91 -17.49
N LEU A 55 12.99 -13.02 -16.73
CA LEU A 55 12.90 -12.60 -15.33
C LEU A 55 12.87 -13.79 -14.36
N ALA A 56 12.88 -15.03 -14.91
CA ALA A 56 12.83 -16.23 -14.08
C ALA A 56 14.03 -16.28 -13.12
N PRO A 57 13.80 -16.43 -11.81
CA PRO A 57 14.88 -16.45 -10.84
C PRO A 57 15.74 -17.73 -10.99
N LEU A 58 17.00 -17.62 -10.60
CA LEU A 58 17.91 -18.77 -10.54
C LEU A 58 17.50 -19.70 -9.41
N GLY A 59 17.48 -21.02 -9.68
CA GLY A 59 17.11 -22.02 -8.68
C GLY A 59 16.69 -23.36 -9.31
N VAL A 60 16.17 -24.25 -8.46
CA VAL A 60 15.68 -25.57 -8.89
C VAL A 60 14.18 -25.47 -9.20
N ARG A 61 13.84 -25.74 -10.48
CA ARG A 61 12.46 -25.71 -10.99
C ARG A 61 12.01 -27.10 -11.45
N SER A 62 10.76 -27.46 -11.17
CA SER A 62 10.06 -28.58 -11.79
C SER A 62 8.62 -28.18 -12.15
N GLY A 63 7.96 -28.97 -12.99
CA GLY A 63 6.67 -28.63 -13.57
C GLY A 63 6.81 -27.91 -14.90
N ARG A 64 5.69 -27.49 -15.51
CA ARG A 64 5.64 -26.88 -16.85
C ARG A 64 4.86 -25.57 -16.83
N ILE A 65 5.27 -24.65 -17.69
CA ILE A 65 4.54 -23.42 -17.98
C ILE A 65 4.33 -23.39 -19.49
N LEU A 66 3.09 -23.37 -19.90
CA LEU A 66 2.67 -23.37 -21.30
C LEU A 66 2.07 -22.01 -21.65
N PHE A 67 2.55 -21.40 -22.74
CA PHE A 67 2.00 -20.18 -23.32
C PHE A 67 1.44 -20.50 -24.70
N CYS A 68 0.14 -20.27 -24.89
CA CYS A 68 -0.57 -20.65 -26.12
C CYS A 68 -0.32 -22.13 -26.53
N GLY A 69 -0.27 -23.03 -25.55
CA GLY A 69 -0.06 -24.47 -25.75
C GLY A 69 1.39 -24.90 -26.02
N LYS A 70 2.37 -23.98 -26.02
CA LYS A 70 3.81 -24.26 -26.18
C LYS A 70 4.54 -24.07 -24.86
N GLU A 71 5.55 -24.88 -24.58
CA GLU A 71 6.38 -24.64 -23.39
C GLU A 71 7.06 -23.27 -23.46
N LEU A 72 7.03 -22.55 -22.34
CA LEU A 72 7.63 -21.21 -22.23
C LEU A 72 9.13 -21.22 -22.56
N SER A 73 9.82 -22.32 -22.23
CA SER A 73 11.25 -22.53 -22.53
C SER A 73 11.56 -22.64 -24.04
N GLU A 74 10.57 -23.02 -24.84
CA GLU A 74 10.69 -23.20 -26.29
C GLU A 74 10.32 -21.92 -27.07
N LEU A 75 9.78 -20.91 -26.38
CA LEU A 75 9.41 -19.66 -27.01
C LEU A 75 10.66 -18.91 -27.50
N ALA A 76 10.65 -18.38 -28.73
CA ALA A 76 11.74 -17.55 -29.21
C ALA A 76 11.88 -16.27 -28.35
N ASP A 77 13.11 -15.78 -28.13
CA ASP A 77 13.39 -14.60 -27.29
C ASP A 77 12.54 -13.40 -27.69
N ARG A 78 12.43 -13.16 -29.00
CA ARG A 78 11.62 -12.08 -29.55
C ARG A 78 10.14 -12.22 -29.23
N ASP A 79 9.60 -13.44 -29.31
CA ASP A 79 8.19 -13.71 -28.99
C ASP A 79 7.93 -13.58 -27.50
N SER A 80 8.82 -14.07 -26.64
CA SER A 80 8.74 -13.90 -25.19
C SER A 80 8.75 -12.42 -24.80
N ALA A 81 9.71 -11.65 -25.38
CA ALA A 81 9.83 -10.22 -25.09
C ALA A 81 8.59 -9.43 -25.52
N ALA A 82 8.02 -9.74 -26.72
CA ALA A 82 6.91 -8.99 -27.28
C ALA A 82 5.53 -9.42 -26.72
N LYS A 83 5.30 -10.73 -26.54
CA LYS A 83 3.98 -11.27 -26.24
C LYS A 83 3.65 -11.35 -24.75
N ILE A 84 4.66 -11.40 -23.89
CA ILE A 84 4.50 -11.43 -22.43
C ILE A 84 5.03 -10.11 -21.86
N GLY A 85 4.11 -9.17 -21.62
CA GLY A 85 4.43 -7.91 -20.96
C GLY A 85 4.63 -8.12 -19.47
N PHE A 86 5.60 -7.41 -18.86
CA PHE A 86 5.82 -7.44 -17.42
C PHE A 86 5.97 -6.02 -16.90
N VAL A 87 5.24 -5.69 -15.81
CA VAL A 87 5.36 -4.41 -15.08
C VAL A 87 5.84 -4.70 -13.67
N MET A 88 6.98 -4.11 -13.31
CA MET A 88 7.64 -4.32 -12.01
C MET A 88 7.05 -3.45 -10.92
N GLN A 89 7.27 -3.86 -9.67
CA GLN A 89 6.86 -3.13 -8.47
C GLN A 89 7.53 -1.75 -8.35
N GLN A 90 8.81 -1.66 -8.71
CA GLN A 90 9.60 -0.42 -8.65
C GLN A 90 9.85 0.11 -10.06
N PRO A 91 9.22 1.25 -10.43
CA PRO A 91 9.37 1.80 -11.79
C PRO A 91 10.81 2.10 -12.16
N GLU A 92 11.60 2.59 -11.23
CA GLU A 92 13.01 2.95 -11.43
C GLU A 92 13.90 1.76 -11.83
N GLN A 93 13.52 0.54 -11.49
CA GLN A 93 14.26 -0.68 -11.88
C GLN A 93 13.95 -1.13 -13.30
N GLN A 94 12.86 -0.63 -13.88
CA GLN A 94 12.40 -1.01 -15.22
C GLN A 94 12.75 0.03 -16.27
N ILE A 95 12.71 1.32 -15.92
CA ILE A 95 13.04 2.43 -16.83
C ILE A 95 14.52 2.42 -17.18
N VAL A 96 14.83 2.47 -18.48
CA VAL A 96 16.19 2.36 -19.02
C VAL A 96 16.70 3.68 -19.59
N THR A 97 15.79 4.51 -20.14
CA THR A 97 16.16 5.73 -20.85
C THR A 97 15.95 6.98 -20.00
N ASP A 98 16.54 8.10 -20.40
CA ASP A 98 16.45 9.39 -19.74
C ASP A 98 15.23 10.23 -20.17
N LYS A 99 14.66 9.96 -21.35
CA LYS A 99 13.54 10.68 -21.94
C LYS A 99 12.28 9.82 -22.04
N VAL A 100 11.12 10.44 -21.79
CA VAL A 100 9.82 9.77 -21.84
C VAL A 100 9.52 9.18 -23.22
N TRP A 101 9.71 9.96 -24.30
CA TRP A 101 9.45 9.48 -25.65
C TRP A 101 10.38 8.30 -26.04
N HIS A 102 11.62 8.32 -25.56
CA HIS A 102 12.59 7.26 -25.84
C HIS A 102 12.24 5.98 -25.07
N GLU A 103 11.80 6.09 -23.83
CA GLU A 103 11.31 4.94 -23.07
C GLU A 103 10.13 4.25 -23.75
N LEU A 104 9.19 5.01 -24.30
CA LEU A 104 8.09 4.45 -25.10
C LEU A 104 8.57 3.77 -26.39
N ALA A 105 9.62 4.27 -27.04
CA ALA A 105 10.16 3.72 -28.27
C ALA A 105 11.08 2.51 -28.05
N PHE A 106 11.77 2.46 -26.91
CA PHE A 106 12.89 1.56 -26.62
C PHE A 106 12.60 0.07 -26.91
N GLY A 107 11.47 -0.43 -26.44
CA GLY A 107 11.06 -1.83 -26.69
C GLY A 107 10.86 -2.13 -28.17
N LEU A 108 10.26 -1.20 -28.93
CA LEU A 108 10.02 -1.36 -30.37
C LEU A 108 11.31 -1.27 -31.17
N GLU A 109 12.25 -0.41 -30.78
CA GLU A 109 13.57 -0.29 -31.40
C GLU A 109 14.35 -1.60 -31.27
N ASN A 110 14.38 -2.18 -30.06
CA ASN A 110 15.01 -3.47 -29.80
C ASN A 110 14.37 -4.63 -30.59
N LEU A 111 13.07 -4.54 -30.85
CA LEU A 111 12.36 -5.48 -31.70
C LEU A 111 12.58 -5.22 -33.20
N GLY A 112 13.30 -4.19 -33.58
CA GLY A 112 13.58 -3.85 -34.99
C GLY A 112 12.33 -3.42 -35.75
N VAL A 113 11.37 -2.78 -35.07
CA VAL A 113 10.15 -2.25 -35.71
C VAL A 113 10.52 -1.03 -36.59
N PRO A 114 9.89 -0.87 -37.77
CA PRO A 114 10.17 0.29 -38.64
C PRO A 114 9.84 1.63 -37.95
N GLN A 115 10.64 2.66 -38.17
CA GLN A 115 10.52 3.97 -37.52
C GLN A 115 9.12 4.60 -37.65
N SER A 116 8.48 4.46 -38.84
CA SER A 116 7.12 4.97 -39.07
C SER A 116 6.08 4.29 -38.15
N GLU A 117 6.25 3.01 -37.89
CA GLU A 117 5.39 2.25 -37.00
C GLU A 117 5.69 2.56 -35.53
N ILE A 118 6.97 2.77 -35.16
CA ILE A 118 7.34 3.25 -33.82
C ILE A 118 6.66 4.59 -33.55
N ALA A 119 6.81 5.57 -34.46
CA ALA A 119 6.20 6.88 -34.31
C ALA A 119 4.66 6.81 -34.14
N ARG A 120 4.01 5.94 -34.92
CA ARG A 120 2.55 5.74 -34.84
C ARG A 120 2.15 5.16 -33.48
N ARG A 121 2.78 4.08 -33.04
CA ARG A 121 2.42 3.38 -31.79
C ARG A 121 2.74 4.19 -30.55
N THR A 122 3.87 4.89 -30.52
CA THR A 122 4.23 5.77 -29.39
C THR A 122 3.28 6.96 -29.28
N ALA A 123 2.89 7.57 -30.42
CA ALA A 123 1.90 8.65 -30.41
C ALA A 123 0.52 8.17 -29.95
N GLU A 124 0.10 6.98 -30.37
CA GLU A 124 -1.16 6.34 -29.94
C GLU A 124 -1.17 6.11 -28.41
N MET A 125 -0.10 5.52 -27.86
CA MET A 125 0.05 5.30 -26.42
C MET A 125 0.13 6.61 -25.64
N ALA A 126 0.89 7.59 -26.13
CA ALA A 126 0.97 8.90 -25.52
C ALA A 126 -0.40 9.60 -25.43
N SER A 127 -1.20 9.49 -26.50
CA SER A 127 -2.58 10.01 -26.51
C SER A 127 -3.50 9.25 -25.56
N TYR A 128 -3.44 7.92 -25.57
CA TYR A 128 -4.32 7.08 -24.74
C TYR A 128 -4.12 7.31 -23.24
N PHE A 129 -2.87 7.45 -22.81
CA PHE A 129 -2.52 7.66 -21.40
C PHE A 129 -2.36 9.13 -21.00
N GLY A 130 -2.58 10.09 -21.91
CA GLY A 130 -2.42 11.51 -21.60
C GLY A 130 -0.95 11.92 -21.35
N ILE A 131 0.00 11.19 -21.92
CA ILE A 131 1.46 11.43 -21.77
C ILE A 131 1.92 12.66 -22.57
N GLY A 132 1.11 13.19 -23.49
CA GLY A 132 1.51 14.24 -24.42
C GLY A 132 2.09 15.50 -23.78
N GLU A 133 1.61 15.93 -22.61
CA GLU A 133 2.10 17.12 -21.91
C GLU A 133 3.52 16.98 -21.36
N TRP A 134 3.99 15.74 -21.14
CA TRP A 134 5.31 15.43 -20.57
C TRP A 134 6.12 14.48 -21.43
N TYR A 135 5.74 14.33 -22.71
CA TYR A 135 6.38 13.46 -23.70
C TYR A 135 7.88 13.75 -23.92
N ASP A 136 8.26 15.03 -23.91
CA ASP A 136 9.64 15.49 -24.13
C ASP A 136 10.44 15.68 -22.82
N ARG A 137 9.83 15.42 -21.67
CA ARG A 137 10.49 15.63 -20.36
C ARG A 137 11.51 14.54 -20.05
N ASP A 138 12.41 14.86 -19.13
CA ASP A 138 13.27 13.88 -18.49
C ASP A 138 12.47 12.99 -17.53
N VAL A 139 12.75 11.68 -17.57
CA VAL A 139 12.10 10.70 -16.68
C VAL A 139 12.35 11.03 -15.20
N ALA A 140 13.50 11.63 -14.89
CA ALA A 140 13.84 12.05 -13.53
C ALA A 140 12.87 13.12 -12.95
N GLU A 141 12.21 13.89 -13.81
CA GLU A 141 11.24 14.93 -13.40
C GLU A 141 9.85 14.38 -13.10
N LEU A 142 9.60 13.10 -13.44
CA LEU A 142 8.29 12.48 -13.29
C LEU A 142 8.01 12.07 -11.83
N SER A 143 6.73 12.20 -11.43
CA SER A 143 6.26 11.61 -10.18
C SER A 143 6.25 10.08 -10.25
N GLY A 144 6.24 9.39 -9.10
CA GLY A 144 6.16 7.92 -9.06
C GLY A 144 4.97 7.35 -9.84
N GLY A 145 3.80 8.01 -9.77
CA GLY A 145 2.62 7.63 -10.55
C GLY A 145 2.82 7.78 -12.06
N GLN A 146 3.44 8.88 -12.50
CA GLN A 146 3.77 9.09 -13.91
C GLN A 146 4.81 8.08 -14.42
N LYS A 147 5.83 7.74 -13.62
CA LYS A 147 6.80 6.69 -13.97
C LYS A 147 6.14 5.33 -14.12
N GLN A 148 5.22 4.97 -13.23
CA GLN A 148 4.51 3.69 -13.31
C GLN A 148 3.58 3.64 -14.53
N LEU A 149 2.91 4.76 -14.84
CA LEU A 149 2.09 4.86 -16.05
C LEU A 149 2.95 4.79 -17.33
N LEU A 150 4.14 5.40 -17.32
CA LEU A 150 5.12 5.29 -18.40
C LEU A 150 5.55 3.84 -18.61
N ASN A 151 5.88 3.10 -17.54
CA ASN A 151 6.23 1.68 -17.63
C ASN A 151 5.11 0.85 -18.24
N LEU A 152 3.88 1.08 -17.80
CA LEU A 152 2.72 0.40 -18.37
C LEU A 152 2.59 0.70 -19.87
N ALA A 153 2.69 1.97 -20.27
CA ALA A 153 2.61 2.40 -21.64
C ALA A 153 3.76 1.82 -22.51
N ALA A 154 5.01 1.81 -21.99
CA ALA A 154 6.17 1.24 -22.65
C ALA A 154 6.08 -0.28 -22.87
N VAL A 155 5.40 -0.98 -21.99
CA VAL A 155 5.09 -2.41 -22.17
C VAL A 155 3.96 -2.61 -23.20
N LEU A 156 2.89 -1.81 -23.09
CA LEU A 156 1.71 -1.96 -23.96
C LEU A 156 1.95 -1.56 -25.41
N VAL A 157 2.91 -0.66 -25.68
CA VAL A 157 3.28 -0.27 -27.05
C VAL A 157 3.76 -1.46 -27.89
N MET A 158 4.29 -2.51 -27.24
CA MET A 158 4.68 -3.77 -27.87
C MET A 158 3.49 -4.67 -28.21
N GLN A 159 2.27 -4.36 -27.72
CA GLN A 159 1.03 -5.09 -27.91
C GLN A 159 1.11 -6.55 -27.38
N PRO A 160 1.38 -6.76 -26.09
CA PRO A 160 1.50 -8.10 -25.53
C PRO A 160 0.14 -8.84 -25.53
N ASP A 161 0.18 -10.17 -25.64
CA ASP A 161 -0.98 -11.05 -25.51
C ASP A 161 -1.40 -11.22 -24.04
N ILE A 162 -0.44 -11.17 -23.12
CA ILE A 162 -0.67 -11.22 -21.66
C ILE A 162 0.19 -10.16 -20.96
N LEU A 163 -0.39 -9.51 -19.94
CA LEU A 163 0.27 -8.55 -19.07
C LEU A 163 0.40 -9.14 -17.67
N VAL A 164 1.63 -9.23 -17.19
CA VAL A 164 1.98 -9.66 -15.82
C VAL A 164 2.36 -8.42 -15.02
N LEU A 165 1.73 -8.21 -13.86
CA LEU A 165 1.98 -7.04 -13.02
C LEU A 165 2.34 -7.49 -11.59
N ASP A 166 3.52 -7.09 -11.12
CA ASP A 166 4.00 -7.44 -9.77
C ASP A 166 3.88 -6.20 -8.87
N GLU A 167 2.83 -6.15 -8.06
CA GLU A 167 2.49 -5.07 -7.11
C GLU A 167 2.62 -3.64 -7.69
N PRO A 168 2.02 -3.35 -8.84
CA PRO A 168 2.27 -2.10 -9.57
C PRO A 168 1.78 -0.85 -8.83
N THR A 169 0.91 -0.99 -7.81
CA THR A 169 0.38 0.15 -7.06
C THR A 169 1.10 0.41 -5.73
N ALA A 170 2.09 -0.42 -5.36
CA ALA A 170 2.76 -0.36 -4.05
C ALA A 170 3.44 1.01 -3.77
N GLN A 171 3.96 1.68 -4.81
CA GLN A 171 4.64 2.97 -4.71
C GLN A 171 3.70 4.18 -4.89
N LEU A 172 2.44 3.94 -5.29
CA LEU A 172 1.49 4.96 -5.68
C LEU A 172 0.70 5.49 -4.47
N ASP A 173 0.35 6.77 -4.50
CA ASP A 173 -0.67 7.30 -3.61
C ASP A 173 -2.07 6.76 -3.99
N PRO A 174 -3.09 6.92 -3.14
CA PRO A 174 -4.42 6.36 -3.41
C PRO A 174 -5.05 6.86 -4.71
N ILE A 175 -4.83 8.11 -5.10
CA ILE A 175 -5.41 8.69 -6.31
C ILE A 175 -4.73 8.09 -7.54
N ALA A 176 -3.39 8.11 -7.58
CA ALA A 176 -2.62 7.52 -8.67
C ALA A 176 -2.85 6.00 -8.78
N ALA A 177 -3.01 5.30 -7.66
CA ALA A 177 -3.33 3.87 -7.64
C ALA A 177 -4.73 3.61 -8.23
N SER A 178 -5.73 4.40 -7.84
CA SER A 178 -7.09 4.28 -8.38
C SER A 178 -7.13 4.57 -9.89
N ASP A 179 -6.43 5.61 -10.35
CA ASP A 179 -6.32 5.94 -11.77
C ASP A 179 -5.62 4.82 -12.56
N PHE A 180 -4.56 4.23 -11.99
CA PHE A 180 -3.84 3.10 -12.59
C PHE A 180 -4.74 1.87 -12.71
N ILE A 181 -5.46 1.50 -11.65
CA ILE A 181 -6.41 0.37 -11.64
C ILE A 181 -7.55 0.63 -12.62
N ALA A 182 -8.07 1.85 -12.69
CA ALA A 182 -9.09 2.22 -13.67
C ALA A 182 -8.58 2.10 -15.12
N ALA A 183 -7.30 2.42 -15.37
CA ALA A 183 -6.68 2.21 -16.68
C ALA A 183 -6.57 0.70 -17.01
N LEU A 184 -6.13 -0.14 -16.07
CA LEU A 184 -6.09 -1.60 -16.26
C LEU A 184 -7.47 -2.17 -16.56
N LYS A 185 -8.51 -1.74 -15.84
CA LYS A 185 -9.88 -2.15 -16.09
C LYS A 185 -10.32 -1.82 -17.52
N ARG A 186 -10.05 -0.60 -17.99
CA ARG A 186 -10.37 -0.20 -19.38
C ARG A 186 -9.62 -1.05 -20.40
N LEU A 187 -8.32 -1.28 -20.21
CA LEU A 187 -7.52 -2.13 -21.09
C LEU A 187 -8.06 -3.57 -21.17
N ASN A 188 -8.46 -4.14 -20.05
CA ASN A 188 -9.07 -5.48 -20.05
C ASN A 188 -10.42 -5.47 -20.77
N GLN A 189 -11.33 -4.55 -20.45
CA GLN A 189 -12.68 -4.51 -20.99
C GLN A 189 -12.73 -4.10 -22.48
N ASP A 190 -11.95 -3.09 -22.88
CA ASP A 190 -12.01 -2.52 -24.23
C ASP A 190 -11.13 -3.29 -25.23
N MET A 191 -10.00 -3.85 -24.76
CA MET A 191 -9.02 -4.55 -25.62
C MET A 191 -8.97 -6.07 -25.39
N SER A 192 -9.74 -6.59 -24.43
CA SER A 192 -9.71 -8.00 -24.03
C SER A 192 -8.27 -8.46 -23.69
N LEU A 193 -7.47 -7.58 -23.10
CA LEU A 193 -6.10 -7.90 -22.70
C LEU A 193 -6.13 -8.85 -21.51
N THR A 194 -5.44 -9.99 -21.64
CA THR A 194 -5.30 -10.94 -20.53
C THR A 194 -4.34 -10.38 -19.49
N MET A 195 -4.69 -10.46 -18.23
CA MET A 195 -3.88 -9.91 -17.14
C MET A 195 -3.76 -10.88 -15.97
N ILE A 196 -2.56 -10.92 -15.38
CA ILE A 196 -2.34 -11.50 -14.05
C ILE A 196 -1.58 -10.50 -13.19
N MET A 197 -2.13 -10.17 -12.02
CA MET A 197 -1.62 -9.12 -11.16
C MET A 197 -1.46 -9.61 -9.73
N ALA A 198 -0.26 -9.52 -9.15
CA ALA A 198 -0.10 -9.60 -7.71
C ALA A 198 -0.40 -8.24 -7.08
N GLU A 199 -1.19 -8.20 -6.01
CA GLU A 199 -1.54 -6.94 -5.35
C GLU A 199 -1.87 -7.16 -3.87
N HIS A 200 -1.58 -6.13 -3.05
CA HIS A 200 -1.94 -6.05 -1.64
C HIS A 200 -3.13 -5.12 -1.38
N ARG A 201 -3.37 -4.14 -2.26
CA ARG A 201 -4.51 -3.22 -2.19
C ARG A 201 -5.74 -3.81 -2.88
N LEU A 202 -6.40 -4.74 -2.20
CA LEU A 202 -7.47 -5.55 -2.80
C LEU A 202 -8.83 -4.83 -2.89
N GLU A 203 -9.02 -3.70 -2.18
CA GLU A 203 -10.29 -2.95 -2.14
C GLU A 203 -10.80 -2.55 -3.52
N GLU A 204 -9.90 -2.16 -4.43
CA GLU A 204 -10.25 -1.67 -5.75
C GLU A 204 -10.08 -2.72 -6.86
N VAL A 205 -9.20 -3.68 -6.65
CA VAL A 205 -8.82 -4.67 -7.68
C VAL A 205 -9.74 -5.89 -7.66
N VAL A 206 -10.08 -6.41 -6.48
CA VAL A 206 -10.95 -7.59 -6.36
C VAL A 206 -12.34 -7.39 -6.99
N PRO A 207 -12.98 -6.20 -6.88
CA PRO A 207 -14.27 -5.99 -7.53
C PRO A 207 -14.25 -5.98 -9.07
N ILE A 208 -13.09 -5.92 -9.69
CA ILE A 208 -12.94 -5.82 -11.15
C ILE A 208 -12.26 -7.03 -11.78
N CYS A 209 -11.75 -7.98 -11.00
CA CYS A 209 -11.13 -9.17 -11.53
C CYS A 209 -12.17 -10.29 -11.77
N ASP A 210 -11.88 -11.13 -12.76
CA ASP A 210 -12.70 -12.30 -13.07
C ASP A 210 -12.32 -13.48 -12.16
N ARG A 211 -11.06 -13.52 -11.72
CA ARG A 211 -10.49 -14.61 -10.93
C ARG A 211 -9.64 -14.09 -9.79
N LEU A 212 -9.88 -14.61 -8.61
CA LEU A 212 -9.04 -14.38 -7.43
C LEU A 212 -8.29 -15.68 -7.09
N MET A 213 -6.98 -15.55 -6.97
CA MET A 213 -6.06 -16.61 -6.56
C MET A 213 -5.43 -16.24 -5.23
N VAL A 214 -5.53 -17.09 -4.23
CA VAL A 214 -4.94 -16.86 -2.90
C VAL A 214 -3.75 -17.79 -2.71
N MET A 215 -2.60 -17.19 -2.44
CA MET A 215 -1.35 -17.91 -2.25
C MET A 215 -0.93 -17.91 -0.78
N GLU A 216 -0.66 -19.10 -0.25
CA GLU A 216 -0.18 -19.29 1.12
C GLU A 216 1.00 -20.24 1.14
N GLN A 217 2.12 -19.81 1.74
CA GLN A 217 3.34 -20.61 1.90
C GLN A 217 3.81 -21.34 0.62
N GLY A 218 3.73 -20.69 -0.53
CA GLY A 218 4.17 -21.21 -1.82
C GLY A 218 3.12 -22.01 -2.59
N SER A 219 1.94 -22.29 -2.05
CA SER A 219 0.88 -23.06 -2.68
C SER A 219 -0.36 -22.21 -2.96
N LEU A 220 -1.15 -22.59 -3.97
CA LEU A 220 -2.48 -22.00 -4.19
C LEU A 220 -3.47 -22.62 -3.21
N LEU A 221 -3.97 -21.81 -2.30
CA LEU A 221 -4.98 -22.18 -1.31
C LEU A 221 -6.39 -22.18 -1.91
N ALA A 222 -6.69 -21.17 -2.71
CA ALA A 222 -7.98 -20.99 -3.37
C ALA A 222 -7.80 -20.34 -4.74
N ASN A 223 -8.66 -20.69 -5.70
CA ASN A 223 -8.63 -20.19 -7.07
C ASN A 223 -10.05 -20.25 -7.65
N GLY A 224 -10.59 -19.11 -8.09
CA GLY A 224 -11.92 -19.03 -8.67
C GLY A 224 -12.53 -17.64 -8.67
N ALA A 225 -13.84 -17.56 -8.85
CA ALA A 225 -14.57 -16.29 -8.78
C ALA A 225 -14.39 -15.65 -7.40
N PRO A 226 -14.14 -14.33 -7.31
CA PRO A 226 -13.80 -13.64 -6.07
C PRO A 226 -14.78 -13.89 -4.93
N GLU A 227 -16.09 -13.84 -5.19
CA GLU A 227 -17.13 -14.04 -4.20
C GLU A 227 -17.06 -15.43 -3.53
N ARG A 228 -16.79 -16.47 -4.35
CA ARG A 228 -16.67 -17.85 -3.87
C ARG A 228 -15.37 -18.05 -3.09
N VAL A 229 -14.26 -17.51 -3.60
CA VAL A 229 -12.96 -17.61 -2.94
C VAL A 229 -13.02 -16.97 -1.56
N ILE A 230 -13.55 -15.75 -1.44
CA ILE A 230 -13.64 -15.05 -0.16
C ILE A 230 -14.54 -15.82 0.83
N THR A 231 -15.65 -16.37 0.37
CA THR A 231 -16.52 -17.20 1.22
C THR A 231 -15.78 -18.45 1.72
N GLN A 232 -14.93 -19.09 0.89
CA GLN A 232 -14.10 -20.22 1.31
C GLN A 232 -13.02 -19.86 2.34
N LEU A 233 -12.58 -18.60 2.36
CA LEU A 233 -11.60 -18.10 3.35
C LEU A 233 -12.21 -17.85 4.74
N GLY A 234 -13.51 -18.06 4.91
CA GLY A 234 -14.20 -17.87 6.19
C GLY A 234 -13.49 -18.57 7.36
N GLY A 235 -13.23 -17.83 8.46
CA GLY A 235 -12.46 -18.29 9.61
C GLY A 235 -10.94 -18.15 9.50
N ARG A 236 -10.41 -17.58 8.41
CA ARG A 236 -8.98 -17.27 8.22
C ARG A 236 -8.77 -15.75 8.23
N ASP A 237 -8.82 -15.18 9.41
CA ASP A 237 -8.79 -13.71 9.61
C ASP A 237 -7.59 -13.04 8.96
N GLU A 238 -6.43 -13.67 9.00
CA GLU A 238 -5.20 -13.13 8.40
C GLU A 238 -5.32 -12.92 6.87
N LEU A 239 -5.97 -13.85 6.17
CA LEU A 239 -6.18 -13.74 4.73
C LEU A 239 -7.33 -12.78 4.39
N LEU A 240 -8.34 -12.71 5.26
CA LEU A 240 -9.48 -11.80 5.11
C LEU A 240 -9.13 -10.34 5.35
N ARG A 241 -8.12 -10.03 6.18
CA ARG A 241 -7.72 -8.64 6.47
C ARG A 241 -7.40 -7.81 5.23
N GLY A 242 -6.83 -8.42 4.20
CA GLY A 242 -6.52 -7.76 2.94
C GLY A 242 -7.72 -7.58 2.01
N MET A 243 -8.82 -8.30 2.22
CA MET A 243 -9.99 -8.29 1.35
C MET A 243 -10.79 -6.98 1.46
N PRO A 244 -11.64 -6.66 0.46
CA PRO A 244 -12.50 -5.47 0.49
C PRO A 244 -13.31 -5.36 1.79
N ALA A 245 -13.48 -4.14 2.29
CA ALA A 245 -14.17 -3.88 3.56
C ALA A 245 -15.60 -4.46 3.59
N ALA A 246 -16.30 -4.46 2.46
CA ALA A 246 -17.62 -5.06 2.34
C ALA A 246 -17.58 -6.59 2.55
N ALA A 247 -16.59 -7.25 1.97
CA ALA A 247 -16.38 -8.69 2.11
C ALA A 247 -15.94 -9.06 3.54
N ARG A 248 -15.08 -8.26 4.15
CA ARG A 248 -14.67 -8.43 5.56
C ARG A 248 -15.88 -8.32 6.51
N LEU A 249 -16.71 -7.30 6.31
CA LEU A 249 -17.93 -7.11 7.09
C LEU A 249 -18.89 -8.29 6.93
N PHE A 250 -19.09 -8.75 5.69
CA PHE A 250 -19.91 -9.93 5.40
C PHE A 250 -19.41 -11.17 6.13
N SER A 251 -18.11 -11.44 6.08
CA SER A 251 -17.50 -12.57 6.78
C SER A 251 -17.63 -12.46 8.29
N GLU A 252 -17.37 -11.28 8.88
CA GLU A 252 -17.45 -11.02 10.33
C GLU A 252 -18.87 -11.16 10.88
N LEU A 253 -19.88 -10.92 10.06
CA LEU A 253 -21.30 -11.08 10.37
C LEU A 253 -21.82 -12.51 10.12
N GLY A 254 -20.97 -13.44 9.67
CA GLY A 254 -21.38 -14.79 9.31
C GLY A 254 -22.38 -14.78 8.14
N GLY A 255 -22.12 -13.96 7.13
CA GLY A 255 -22.96 -13.81 5.95
C GLY A 255 -23.10 -15.12 5.17
N SER A 256 -24.25 -15.33 4.56
CA SER A 256 -24.56 -16.46 3.68
C SER A 256 -25.04 -15.94 2.34
N GLY A 257 -24.65 -16.61 1.25
CA GLY A 257 -24.96 -16.18 -0.12
C GLY A 257 -23.79 -15.47 -0.79
N ASP A 258 -24.09 -14.59 -1.75
CA ASP A 258 -23.08 -13.90 -2.53
C ASP A 258 -22.36 -12.84 -1.70
N CYS A 259 -21.03 -12.97 -1.61
CA CYS A 259 -20.19 -12.04 -0.86
C CYS A 259 -20.14 -10.66 -1.56
N PRO A 260 -20.47 -9.56 -0.87
CA PRO A 260 -20.37 -8.24 -1.46
C PRO A 260 -18.91 -7.81 -1.62
N LEU A 261 -18.52 -7.40 -2.83
CA LEU A 261 -17.15 -6.98 -3.14
C LEU A 261 -16.97 -5.45 -3.18
N THR A 262 -18.04 -4.69 -3.30
CA THR A 262 -18.00 -3.23 -3.44
C THR A 262 -18.70 -2.52 -2.28
N VAL A 263 -18.35 -1.25 -2.04
CA VAL A 263 -19.07 -0.37 -1.11
C VAL A 263 -20.58 -0.38 -1.37
N ARG A 264 -20.99 -0.32 -2.65
CA ARG A 264 -22.40 -0.35 -3.04
C ARG A 264 -23.08 -1.67 -2.67
N ALA A 265 -22.42 -2.80 -2.96
CA ALA A 265 -22.95 -4.12 -2.63
C ALA A 265 -23.01 -4.35 -1.11
N GLY A 266 -21.97 -3.92 -0.37
CA GLY A 266 -21.93 -3.98 1.09
C GLY A 266 -23.02 -3.13 1.75
N ARG A 267 -23.24 -1.93 1.22
CA ARG A 267 -24.36 -1.08 1.66
C ARG A 267 -25.69 -1.79 1.50
N ARG A 268 -25.95 -2.34 0.31
CA ARG A 268 -27.17 -3.10 0.01
C ARG A 268 -27.32 -4.29 0.94
N TYR A 269 -26.24 -5.04 1.19
CA TYR A 269 -26.23 -6.16 2.13
C TYR A 269 -26.67 -5.74 3.54
N ILE A 270 -26.18 -4.60 4.06
CA ILE A 270 -26.59 -4.08 5.37
C ILE A 270 -28.07 -3.68 5.34
N GLU A 271 -28.51 -2.92 4.34
CA GLU A 271 -29.88 -2.42 4.22
C GLU A 271 -30.92 -3.55 4.13
N GLU A 272 -30.58 -4.66 3.45
CA GLU A 272 -31.48 -5.82 3.29
C GLU A 272 -31.53 -6.71 4.55
N ASN A 273 -30.42 -6.86 5.26
CA ASN A 273 -30.30 -7.85 6.34
C ASN A 273 -30.41 -7.30 7.75
N TYR A 274 -30.19 -6.00 7.97
CA TYR A 274 -30.14 -5.44 9.33
C TYR A 274 -31.10 -4.27 9.49
N SER A 275 -31.66 -4.11 10.71
CA SER A 275 -32.48 -2.95 11.05
C SER A 275 -31.61 -1.70 11.29
N CYS A 276 -32.24 -0.52 11.39
CA CYS A 276 -31.56 0.76 11.62
C CYS A 276 -32.04 1.44 12.91
N GLU A 277 -32.46 0.66 13.89
CA GLU A 277 -32.93 1.18 15.19
C GLU A 277 -31.77 1.78 15.98
N VAL A 278 -30.66 1.05 16.06
CA VAL A 278 -29.40 1.55 16.62
C VAL A 278 -28.59 2.20 15.50
N ARG A 279 -28.52 3.52 15.48
CA ARG A 279 -27.84 4.27 14.44
C ARG A 279 -26.35 4.42 14.65
N GLY A 280 -25.83 4.26 15.86
CA GLY A 280 -24.41 4.42 16.15
C GLY A 280 -23.99 3.84 17.49
N LEU A 281 -22.69 3.73 17.67
CA LEU A 281 -22.09 3.38 18.96
C LEU A 281 -22.02 4.62 19.86
N PRO A 282 -21.99 4.46 21.19
CA PRO A 282 -21.74 5.57 22.12
C PRO A 282 -20.50 6.37 21.70
N ALA A 283 -20.57 7.69 21.85
CA ALA A 283 -19.45 8.55 21.55
C ALA A 283 -18.27 8.23 22.48
N GLU A 284 -17.13 7.90 21.92
CA GLU A 284 -15.89 7.83 22.66
C GLU A 284 -15.43 9.25 23.00
N LYS A 285 -15.44 9.59 24.28
CA LYS A 285 -14.90 10.87 24.74
C LYS A 285 -13.39 10.74 24.81
N TYR A 286 -12.71 11.26 23.80
CA TYR A 286 -11.26 11.45 23.87
C TYR A 286 -10.96 12.81 24.52
N ALA A 287 -10.43 12.76 25.75
CA ALA A 287 -9.90 13.96 26.39
C ALA A 287 -8.50 14.24 25.83
N VAL A 288 -8.35 15.35 25.12
CA VAL A 288 -7.02 15.81 24.69
C VAL A 288 -6.19 16.10 25.94
N PRO A 289 -4.97 15.53 26.06
CA PRO A 289 -4.12 15.81 27.22
C PRO A 289 -3.78 17.31 27.33
N ASP A 290 -3.80 17.85 28.55
CA ASP A 290 -3.56 19.28 28.82
C ASP A 290 -2.14 19.74 28.45
N ALA A 291 -1.16 18.82 28.44
CA ALA A 291 0.23 19.14 28.13
C ALA A 291 0.56 18.72 26.69
N PRO A 292 0.88 19.67 25.79
CA PRO A 292 1.27 19.32 24.43
C PRO A 292 2.68 18.72 24.38
N ALA A 293 2.84 17.60 23.66
CA ALA A 293 4.13 17.01 23.32
C ALA A 293 4.79 17.75 22.14
N LEU A 294 3.98 18.19 21.17
CA LEU A 294 4.43 18.95 19.99
C LEU A 294 3.49 20.13 19.75
N THR A 295 4.07 21.31 19.55
CA THR A 295 3.33 22.51 19.14
C THR A 295 4.05 23.20 17.99
N LEU A 296 3.34 23.42 16.89
CA LEU A 296 3.73 24.29 15.80
C LEU A 296 2.83 25.52 15.86
N GLY A 297 3.41 26.74 15.94
CA GLY A 297 2.65 27.99 15.99
C GLY A 297 3.04 28.93 14.86
N ASP A 298 2.10 29.24 13.97
CA ASP A 298 2.25 30.13 12.81
C ASP A 298 3.51 29.79 11.99
N VAL A 299 3.73 28.47 11.71
CA VAL A 299 4.94 27.99 11.05
C VAL A 299 4.84 28.20 9.55
N TRP A 300 5.90 28.81 8.98
CA TRP A 300 6.06 29.02 7.54
C TRP A 300 7.39 28.45 7.07
N PHE A 301 7.36 27.71 5.96
CA PHE A 301 8.56 27.11 5.39
C PHE A 301 8.52 27.06 3.87
N ARG A 302 9.68 27.29 3.26
CA ARG A 302 10.02 27.07 1.84
C ARG A 302 11.45 26.59 1.73
N TYR A 303 11.72 25.80 0.70
CA TYR A 303 13.08 25.25 0.50
C TYR A 303 14.08 26.31 0.05
N ASP A 304 13.68 27.20 -0.85
CA ASP A 304 14.51 28.28 -1.37
C ASP A 304 13.82 29.64 -1.25
N ARG A 305 14.61 30.70 -1.23
CA ARG A 305 14.11 32.08 -1.06
C ARG A 305 13.05 32.45 -2.09
N TYR A 306 13.13 31.90 -3.31
CA TYR A 306 12.25 32.23 -4.43
C TYR A 306 11.23 31.13 -4.73
N SER A 307 11.27 29.99 -4.01
CA SER A 307 10.28 28.92 -4.15
C SER A 307 8.95 29.27 -3.48
N ARG A 308 7.91 28.56 -3.86
CA ARG A 308 6.60 28.68 -3.20
C ARG A 308 6.68 28.14 -1.77
N ASP A 309 5.88 28.76 -0.88
CA ASP A 309 5.75 28.26 0.49
C ASP A 309 5.10 26.86 0.48
N VAL A 310 5.77 25.92 1.13
CA VAL A 310 5.31 24.54 1.32
C VAL A 310 4.43 24.45 2.57
N ILE A 311 4.83 25.18 3.64
CA ILE A 311 4.04 25.31 4.88
C ILE A 311 3.66 26.79 5.02
N LYS A 312 2.37 27.06 5.33
CA LYS A 312 1.78 28.41 5.25
C LYS A 312 0.99 28.74 6.50
N GLY A 313 1.66 29.21 7.57
CA GLY A 313 1.00 29.57 8.81
C GLY A 313 0.36 28.35 9.48
N LEU A 314 1.16 27.30 9.62
CA LEU A 314 0.69 26.05 10.22
C LEU A 314 0.60 26.18 11.74
N ASP A 315 -0.61 25.95 12.26
CA ASP A 315 -0.89 25.74 13.68
C ASP A 315 -1.25 24.28 13.90
N LEU A 316 -0.55 23.60 14.80
CA LEU A 316 -0.79 22.20 15.15
C LEU A 316 -0.40 21.95 16.61
N GLU A 317 -1.26 21.23 17.34
CA GLU A 317 -1.00 20.80 18.71
C GLU A 317 -1.28 19.30 18.87
N VAL A 318 -0.28 18.56 19.36
CA VAL A 318 -0.33 17.14 19.64
C VAL A 318 -0.15 16.93 21.14
N GLY A 319 -1.08 16.24 21.78
CA GLY A 319 -1.08 15.96 23.20
C GLY A 319 -0.08 14.85 23.59
N THR A 320 0.35 14.84 24.84
CA THR A 320 1.27 13.80 25.34
C THR A 320 0.57 12.44 25.40
N GLY A 321 1.23 11.39 24.90
CA GLY A 321 0.72 10.01 24.94
C GLY A 321 -0.38 9.71 23.94
N GLU A 322 -0.60 10.57 22.93
CA GLU A 322 -1.54 10.26 21.85
C GLU A 322 -0.84 9.76 20.57
N ILE A 323 -1.62 9.02 19.78
CA ILE A 323 -1.28 8.71 18.37
C ILE A 323 -2.04 9.71 17.51
N PHE A 324 -1.33 10.59 16.83
CA PHE A 324 -1.87 11.65 16.00
C PHE A 324 -1.51 11.42 14.53
N CYS A 325 -2.52 11.31 13.65
CA CYS A 325 -2.30 11.10 12.23
C CYS A 325 -2.53 12.38 11.42
N ILE A 326 -1.56 12.72 10.57
CA ILE A 326 -1.65 13.81 9.59
C ILE A 326 -1.90 13.19 8.22
N LEU A 327 -3.08 13.44 7.66
CA LEU A 327 -3.57 12.90 6.41
C LEU A 327 -3.57 13.96 5.31
N GLY A 328 -3.33 13.57 4.06
CA GLY A 328 -3.39 14.50 2.91
C GLY A 328 -2.74 13.89 1.66
N GLY A 329 -2.95 14.52 0.51
CA GLY A 329 -2.40 14.08 -0.78
C GLY A 329 -0.86 14.21 -0.84
N ASN A 330 -0.25 13.54 -1.82
CA ASN A 330 1.19 13.67 -2.07
C ASN A 330 1.55 15.11 -2.48
N GLY A 331 2.75 15.55 -2.09
CA GLY A 331 3.20 16.93 -2.35
C GLY A 331 2.51 18.02 -1.52
N SER A 332 1.59 17.70 -0.60
CA SER A 332 0.91 18.70 0.24
C SER A 332 1.81 19.35 1.30
N GLY A 333 2.99 18.76 1.62
CA GLY A 333 3.94 19.27 2.61
C GLY A 333 4.01 18.49 3.93
N LYS A 334 3.41 17.30 4.01
CA LYS A 334 3.38 16.45 5.23
C LYS A 334 4.77 16.06 5.73
N THR A 335 5.58 15.42 4.86
CA THR A 335 6.98 15.06 5.16
C THR A 335 7.80 16.30 5.56
N THR A 336 7.59 17.41 4.85
CA THR A 336 8.24 18.70 5.21
C THR A 336 7.84 19.14 6.61
N THR A 337 6.57 18.98 6.98
CA THR A 337 6.07 19.31 8.33
C THR A 337 6.73 18.45 9.41
N LEU A 338 6.89 17.13 9.18
CA LEU A 338 7.62 16.25 10.10
C LEU A 338 9.08 16.66 10.22
N ASN A 339 9.75 16.97 9.12
CA ASN A 339 11.15 17.41 9.13
C ASN A 339 11.34 18.75 9.87
N VAL A 340 10.36 19.67 9.75
CA VAL A 340 10.36 20.91 10.53
C VAL A 340 10.10 20.62 12.01
N ALA A 341 9.17 19.72 12.34
CA ALA A 341 8.89 19.30 13.72
C ALA A 341 10.10 18.60 14.35
N ALA A 342 10.82 17.78 13.57
CA ALA A 342 12.07 17.15 13.98
C ALA A 342 13.24 18.12 14.13
N GLY A 343 13.13 19.35 13.59
CA GLY A 343 14.23 20.33 13.61
C GLY A 343 15.30 20.10 12.54
N LEU A 344 15.05 19.21 11.59
CA LEU A 344 15.92 18.97 10.42
C LEU A 344 15.81 20.13 9.41
N LEU A 345 14.63 20.74 9.31
CA LEU A 345 14.37 21.92 8.49
C LEU A 345 14.00 23.10 9.39
N LYS A 346 14.56 24.28 9.09
CA LYS A 346 14.33 25.48 9.89
C LYS A 346 13.28 26.37 9.24
N PRO A 347 12.12 26.60 9.89
CA PRO A 347 11.12 27.53 9.39
C PRO A 347 11.67 28.98 9.41
N TYR A 348 11.26 29.80 8.44
CA TYR A 348 11.65 31.20 8.39
C TYR A 348 10.75 32.09 9.27
N LYS A 349 9.53 31.61 9.60
CA LYS A 349 8.61 32.27 10.52
C LYS A 349 7.91 31.23 11.40
N GLY A 350 7.46 31.62 12.59
CA GLY A 350 6.77 30.77 13.55
C GLY A 350 7.70 30.09 14.56
N ALA A 351 7.16 29.18 15.33
CA ALA A 351 7.89 28.48 16.38
C ALA A 351 7.45 27.02 16.50
N VAL A 352 8.43 26.12 16.67
CA VAL A 352 8.23 24.72 17.01
C VAL A 352 8.66 24.49 18.45
N ARG A 353 7.79 23.85 19.23
CA ARG A 353 8.06 23.44 20.60
C ARG A 353 7.84 21.95 20.77
N VAL A 354 8.76 21.30 21.46
CA VAL A 354 8.66 19.90 21.86
C VAL A 354 8.67 19.86 23.38
N PHE A 355 7.65 19.27 23.99
CA PHE A 355 7.42 19.30 25.45
C PHE A 355 7.59 20.70 26.05
N GLY A 356 6.96 21.71 25.41
CA GLY A 356 6.97 23.11 25.83
C GLY A 356 8.25 23.89 25.53
N LYS A 357 9.38 23.24 25.23
CA LYS A 357 10.66 23.89 24.93
C LYS A 357 10.78 24.15 23.42
N LYS A 358 11.31 25.32 23.04
CA LYS A 358 11.65 25.63 21.64
C LYS A 358 12.82 24.74 21.19
N LEU A 359 12.85 24.35 19.92
CA LEU A 359 13.92 23.49 19.36
C LEU A 359 15.32 24.03 19.63
N LYS A 360 15.52 25.37 19.59
CA LYS A 360 16.80 26.02 19.87
C LYS A 360 17.29 25.92 21.34
N GLU A 361 16.40 25.55 22.26
CA GLU A 361 16.72 25.37 23.67
C GLU A 361 17.31 23.99 23.98
N TYR A 362 17.16 23.05 23.05
CA TYR A 362 17.80 21.74 23.11
C TYR A 362 19.26 21.86 22.67
N ARG A 363 20.18 21.70 23.60
CA ARG A 363 21.63 21.78 23.36
C ARG A 363 22.27 20.40 23.26
N ASN A 364 23.44 20.29 22.61
CA ASN A 364 24.25 19.08 22.55
C ASN A 364 23.47 17.83 22.04
N ARG A 365 22.60 18.02 21.04
CA ARG A 365 21.74 16.95 20.48
C ARG A 365 20.79 16.31 21.50
N SER A 366 20.49 16.98 22.64
CA SER A 366 19.59 16.43 23.66
C SER A 366 18.17 16.17 23.14
N LEU A 367 17.74 16.82 22.07
CA LEU A 367 16.48 16.55 21.40
C LEU A 367 16.38 15.09 20.93
N TYR A 368 17.46 14.55 20.36
CA TYR A 368 17.48 13.22 19.76
C TYR A 368 17.98 12.12 20.74
N ARG A 369 18.28 12.50 21.97
CA ARG A 369 18.66 11.58 23.04
C ARG A 369 17.48 11.28 23.91
N GLU A 370 16.65 10.43 23.87
CA GLU A 370 15.50 10.13 24.77
C GLU A 370 14.29 11.05 24.61
N CYS A 371 14.29 12.03 23.69
CA CYS A 371 13.17 12.94 23.56
C CYS A 371 12.39 12.73 22.27
N LEU A 372 13.04 12.85 21.11
CA LEU A 372 12.42 12.77 19.80
C LEU A 372 13.19 11.83 18.88
N ALA A 373 12.47 11.01 18.14
CA ALA A 373 13.02 10.21 17.05
C ALA A 373 12.14 10.31 15.81
N LEU A 374 12.75 10.19 14.63
CA LEU A 374 12.09 10.25 13.33
C LEU A 374 12.40 8.98 12.53
N LEU A 375 11.36 8.30 12.06
CA LEU A 375 11.47 7.26 11.05
C LEU A 375 11.15 7.88 9.68
N PRO A 376 12.10 7.92 8.73
CA PRO A 376 11.89 8.51 7.42
C PRO A 376 11.05 7.59 6.52
N GLN A 377 10.49 8.14 5.45
CA GLN A 377 9.70 7.39 4.47
C GLN A 377 10.52 6.30 3.76
N ASP A 378 11.77 6.60 3.40
CA ASP A 378 12.71 5.63 2.83
C ASP A 378 13.60 5.09 3.96
N VAL A 379 13.23 3.93 4.49
CA VAL A 379 13.96 3.27 5.58
C VAL A 379 15.30 2.71 5.15
N GLN A 380 15.50 2.44 3.85
CA GLN A 380 16.78 1.90 3.34
C GLN A 380 17.93 2.89 3.56
N THR A 381 17.63 4.20 3.54
CA THR A 381 18.61 5.25 3.83
C THR A 381 19.17 5.21 5.26
N THR A 382 18.55 4.44 6.14
CA THR A 382 18.99 4.29 7.53
C THR A 382 19.92 3.10 7.75
N PHE A 383 20.08 2.21 6.76
CA PHE A 383 20.92 1.02 6.87
C PHE A 383 22.34 1.29 6.39
N LEU A 384 23.31 0.98 7.25
CA LEU A 384 24.74 1.28 7.05
C LEU A 384 25.63 0.04 7.14
N HIS A 385 25.11 -1.09 7.66
CA HIS A 385 25.86 -2.31 7.92
C HIS A 385 25.39 -3.51 7.09
N ASP A 386 26.20 -4.56 7.06
CA ASP A 386 25.95 -5.77 6.28
C ASP A 386 25.00 -6.77 6.98
N SER A 387 24.70 -6.54 8.27
CA SER A 387 23.74 -7.38 9.01
C SER A 387 22.82 -6.57 9.91
N VAL A 388 21.60 -7.06 10.11
CA VAL A 388 20.62 -6.46 11.03
C VAL A 388 21.19 -6.42 12.46
N LYS A 389 21.97 -7.41 12.86
CA LYS A 389 22.60 -7.45 14.17
C LYS A 389 23.53 -6.26 14.37
N GLU A 390 24.43 -6.00 13.42
CA GLU A 390 25.36 -4.85 13.48
C GLU A 390 24.63 -3.50 13.46
N GLU A 391 23.56 -3.40 12.66
CA GLU A 391 22.69 -2.21 12.63
C GLU A 391 22.10 -1.88 14.01
N LEU A 392 21.68 -2.89 14.75
CA LEU A 392 21.08 -2.72 16.08
C LEU A 392 22.12 -2.51 17.18
N GLU A 393 23.28 -3.20 17.10
CA GLU A 393 24.39 -3.03 18.03
C GLU A 393 24.97 -1.61 17.99
N GLU A 394 25.14 -1.02 16.79
CA GLU A 394 25.61 0.37 16.64
C GLU A 394 24.71 1.37 17.36
N CYS A 395 23.38 1.17 17.27
CA CYS A 395 22.41 2.02 17.93
C CYS A 395 22.24 1.74 19.43
N GLY A 396 22.86 0.66 19.94
CA GLY A 396 22.68 0.21 21.32
C GLY A 396 21.26 -0.32 21.58
N ALA A 397 20.60 -0.86 20.56
CA ALA A 397 19.26 -1.41 20.70
C ALA A 397 19.30 -2.73 21.48
N ASP A 398 18.49 -2.81 22.52
CA ASP A 398 18.23 -4.07 23.22
C ASP A 398 17.03 -4.77 22.56
N VAL A 399 17.32 -5.78 21.74
CA VAL A 399 16.30 -6.55 21.00
C VAL A 399 15.25 -7.16 21.95
N SER A 400 15.65 -7.52 23.18
CA SER A 400 14.73 -8.12 24.16
C SER A 400 13.72 -7.12 24.73
N SER A 401 14.01 -5.82 24.64
CA SER A 401 13.13 -4.74 25.12
C SER A 401 12.16 -4.21 24.05
N LEU A 402 12.28 -4.69 22.80
CA LEU A 402 11.41 -4.26 21.72
C LEU A 402 9.96 -4.75 21.92
N PRO A 403 8.95 -3.99 21.48
CA PRO A 403 7.55 -4.40 21.58
C PRO A 403 7.16 -5.53 20.58
N TYR A 404 8.11 -6.06 19.82
CA TYR A 404 7.94 -7.12 18.82
C TYR A 404 9.23 -7.90 18.63
N ASP A 405 9.12 -9.11 18.07
CA ASP A 405 10.27 -10.01 17.87
C ASP A 405 10.86 -9.90 16.45
N ILE A 406 12.15 -9.57 16.38
CA ILE A 406 12.95 -9.55 15.15
C ILE A 406 14.18 -10.46 15.24
N SER A 407 14.23 -11.34 16.21
CA SER A 407 15.40 -12.21 16.47
C SER A 407 15.77 -13.07 15.26
N HIS A 408 14.77 -13.47 14.48
CA HIS A 408 14.95 -14.28 13.26
C HIS A 408 15.57 -13.51 12.07
N LEU A 409 15.68 -12.18 12.18
CA LEU A 409 16.23 -11.30 11.14
C LEU A 409 17.71 -10.96 11.38
N LEU A 410 18.24 -11.15 12.60
CA LEU A 410 19.54 -10.63 13.03
C LEU A 410 20.73 -11.03 12.13
N GLY A 411 20.70 -12.22 11.56
CA GLY A 411 21.77 -12.73 10.67
C GLY A 411 21.60 -12.35 9.20
N LYS A 412 20.53 -11.67 8.82
CA LYS A 412 20.25 -11.30 7.42
C LYS A 412 20.86 -9.94 7.08
N HIS A 413 21.17 -9.76 5.79
CA HIS A 413 21.51 -8.45 5.26
C HIS A 413 20.25 -7.56 5.19
N PRO A 414 20.29 -6.28 5.59
CA PRO A 414 19.10 -5.41 5.61
C PRO A 414 18.39 -5.27 4.24
N TYR A 415 19.13 -5.32 3.15
CA TYR A 415 18.56 -5.24 1.79
C TYR A 415 17.93 -6.55 1.29
N ASP A 416 18.20 -7.68 1.97
CA ASP A 416 17.57 -8.98 1.67
C ASP A 416 16.22 -9.15 2.40
N LEU A 417 15.86 -8.21 3.24
CA LEU A 417 14.60 -8.20 3.98
C LEU A 417 13.44 -7.77 3.09
N SER A 418 12.25 -8.31 3.36
CA SER A 418 11.00 -7.77 2.81
C SER A 418 10.77 -6.33 3.31
N GLY A 419 9.97 -5.54 2.57
CA GLY A 419 9.67 -4.16 2.95
C GLY A 419 9.11 -4.03 4.38
N GLY A 420 8.28 -4.98 4.81
CA GLY A 420 7.77 -5.02 6.18
C GLY A 420 8.84 -5.31 7.23
N GLU A 421 9.73 -6.28 6.96
CA GLU A 421 10.87 -6.58 7.83
C GLU A 421 11.84 -5.39 7.92
N GLN A 422 12.13 -4.72 6.79
CA GLN A 422 12.95 -3.48 6.77
C GLN A 422 12.32 -2.39 7.65
N GLN A 423 11.00 -2.20 7.57
CA GLN A 423 10.28 -1.24 8.37
C GLN A 423 10.38 -1.54 9.88
N LEU A 424 10.27 -2.82 10.27
CA LEU A 424 10.42 -3.24 11.66
C LEU A 424 11.86 -3.02 12.17
N VAL A 425 12.88 -3.37 11.38
CA VAL A 425 14.29 -3.14 11.75
C VAL A 425 14.58 -1.64 11.89
N ALA A 426 14.13 -0.82 10.96
CA ALA A 426 14.29 0.62 11.03
C ALA A 426 13.56 1.22 12.25
N LEU A 427 12.36 0.73 12.56
CA LEU A 427 11.63 1.13 13.77
C LEU A 427 12.40 0.73 15.05
N ALA A 428 13.01 -0.47 15.08
CA ALA A 428 13.85 -0.92 16.21
C ALA A 428 15.04 0.01 16.44
N LYS A 429 15.74 0.44 15.37
CA LYS A 429 16.83 1.43 15.45
C LYS A 429 16.37 2.74 16.07
N VAL A 430 15.20 3.23 15.66
CA VAL A 430 14.65 4.50 16.16
C VAL A 430 14.22 4.37 17.62
N LEU A 431 13.65 3.24 18.01
CA LEU A 431 13.23 2.96 19.39
C LEU A 431 14.40 2.75 20.37
N ALA A 432 15.60 2.42 19.88
CA ALA A 432 16.81 2.30 20.70
C ALA A 432 17.10 3.56 21.53
N SER A 433 16.74 4.74 20.99
CA SER A 433 16.88 6.02 21.71
C SER A 433 15.82 6.26 22.80
N LYS A 434 14.87 5.35 23.00
CA LYS A 434 13.74 5.45 23.94
C LYS A 434 13.01 6.79 23.86
N PRO A 435 12.52 7.18 22.66
CA PRO A 435 11.94 8.49 22.44
C PRO A 435 10.61 8.67 23.19
N LYS A 436 10.34 9.86 23.69
CA LYS A 436 9.03 10.27 24.23
C LYS A 436 8.08 10.75 23.12
N LEU A 437 8.65 11.24 22.01
CA LEU A 437 7.94 11.68 20.80
C LEU A 437 8.52 10.94 19.60
N LEU A 438 7.70 10.11 18.95
CA LEU A 438 8.04 9.35 17.76
C LEU A 438 7.35 9.97 16.55
N LEU A 439 8.13 10.36 15.54
CA LEU A 439 7.64 10.87 14.27
C LEU A 439 7.81 9.78 13.21
N LEU A 440 6.73 9.44 12.48
CA LEU A 440 6.72 8.38 11.49
C LEU A 440 6.23 8.94 10.15
N ASP A 441 7.05 8.82 9.10
CA ASP A 441 6.71 9.23 7.75
C ASP A 441 6.34 8.02 6.89
N GLU A 442 5.04 7.89 6.55
CA GLU A 442 4.47 6.81 5.74
C GLU A 442 4.86 5.39 6.23
N PRO A 443 4.71 5.05 7.52
CA PRO A 443 5.22 3.80 8.09
C PRO A 443 4.56 2.54 7.55
N THR A 444 3.46 2.65 6.81
CA THR A 444 2.70 1.53 6.22
C THR A 444 2.89 1.37 4.73
N LYS A 445 3.79 2.16 4.12
CA LYS A 445 4.05 2.09 2.68
C LYS A 445 4.64 0.73 2.30
N GLY A 446 4.00 0.05 1.34
CA GLY A 446 4.44 -1.28 0.89
C GLY A 446 4.18 -2.44 1.88
N LEU A 447 3.46 -2.19 2.98
CA LEU A 447 3.06 -3.24 3.92
C LEU A 447 1.78 -3.95 3.45
N ASP A 448 1.73 -5.26 3.63
CA ASP A 448 0.49 -6.03 3.51
C ASP A 448 -0.45 -5.78 4.71
N ALA A 449 -1.67 -6.30 4.64
CA ALA A 449 -2.68 -6.07 5.65
C ALA A 449 -2.30 -6.61 7.04
N ASN A 450 -1.53 -7.69 7.12
CA ASN A 450 -1.09 -8.28 8.39
C ASN A 450 0.02 -7.43 9.01
N ALA A 451 1.02 -7.02 8.22
CA ALA A 451 2.07 -6.13 8.69
C ALA A 451 1.52 -4.76 9.16
N LYS A 452 0.45 -4.24 8.53
CA LYS A 452 -0.26 -3.03 9.01
C LYS A 452 -0.95 -3.26 10.35
N ALA A 453 -1.58 -4.42 10.55
CA ALA A 453 -2.20 -4.77 11.82
C ALA A 453 -1.15 -4.92 12.94
N ASP A 454 -0.01 -5.53 12.63
CA ASP A 454 1.12 -5.65 13.56
C ASP A 454 1.68 -4.27 13.92
N MET A 455 1.86 -3.38 12.93
CA MET A 455 2.26 -1.98 13.17
C MET A 455 1.26 -1.26 14.08
N THR A 456 -0.04 -1.44 13.86
CA THR A 456 -1.08 -0.88 14.73
C THR A 456 -0.95 -1.38 16.16
N ALA A 457 -0.70 -2.68 16.36
CA ALA A 457 -0.51 -3.29 17.68
C ALA A 457 0.75 -2.72 18.38
N ILE A 458 1.85 -2.58 17.65
CA ILE A 458 3.09 -1.96 18.14
C ILE A 458 2.84 -0.53 18.61
N LEU A 459 2.19 0.29 17.79
CA LEU A 459 1.89 1.68 18.12
C LEU A 459 0.98 1.82 19.36
N ARG A 460 -0.02 0.94 19.48
CA ARG A 460 -0.88 0.89 20.69
C ARG A 460 -0.10 0.52 21.94
N ARG A 461 0.86 -0.40 21.83
CA ARG A 461 1.75 -0.77 22.95
C ARG A 461 2.66 0.39 23.34
N LEU A 462 3.32 1.04 22.39
CA LEU A 462 4.14 2.23 22.64
C LEU A 462 3.34 3.36 23.31
N LYS A 463 2.10 3.58 22.85
CA LYS A 463 1.19 4.51 23.50
C LYS A 463 0.90 4.13 24.97
N ALA A 464 0.65 2.87 25.25
CA ALA A 464 0.42 2.38 26.63
C ALA A 464 1.66 2.59 27.53
N GLU A 465 2.85 2.61 26.94
CA GLU A 465 4.13 2.95 27.58
C GLU A 465 4.37 4.49 27.69
N GLY A 466 3.41 5.31 27.22
CA GLY A 466 3.44 6.78 27.32
C GLY A 466 4.15 7.48 26.16
N VAL A 467 4.52 6.78 25.09
CA VAL A 467 5.12 7.37 23.90
C VAL A 467 4.06 8.12 23.11
N THR A 468 4.35 9.39 22.77
CA THR A 468 3.54 10.16 21.82
C THR A 468 3.98 9.85 20.41
N THR A 469 3.04 9.60 19.51
CA THR A 469 3.37 9.29 18.12
C THR A 469 2.67 10.23 17.15
N VAL A 470 3.42 10.84 16.23
CA VAL A 470 2.87 11.61 15.10
C VAL A 470 3.16 10.86 13.81
N ILE A 471 2.13 10.54 13.07
CA ILE A 471 2.19 9.75 11.85
C ILE A 471 1.74 10.63 10.69
N VAL A 472 2.56 10.71 9.66
CA VAL A 472 2.14 11.20 8.35
C VAL A 472 1.80 10.01 7.50
N THR A 473 0.59 9.97 6.94
CA THR A 473 0.18 8.89 6.05
C THR A 473 -0.93 9.34 5.10
N HIS A 474 -1.11 8.60 4.02
CA HIS A 474 -2.25 8.67 3.12
C HIS A 474 -3.22 7.48 3.32
N ASP A 475 -2.87 6.51 4.18
CA ASP A 475 -3.67 5.32 4.46
C ASP A 475 -4.78 5.65 5.47
N VAL A 476 -5.99 5.89 4.95
CA VAL A 476 -7.16 6.27 5.76
C VAL A 476 -7.65 5.14 6.66
N GLU A 477 -7.55 3.88 6.19
CA GLU A 477 -7.98 2.72 6.96
C GLU A 477 -7.04 2.50 8.17
N PHE A 478 -5.73 2.56 7.94
CA PHE A 478 -4.74 2.49 9.01
C PHE A 478 -4.89 3.63 10.03
N ALA A 479 -5.09 4.87 9.55
CA ALA A 479 -5.30 6.01 10.43
C ALA A 479 -6.57 5.86 11.28
N ALA A 480 -7.66 5.35 10.68
CA ALA A 480 -8.91 5.09 11.40
C ALA A 480 -8.75 4.03 12.50
N ASP A 481 -7.90 3.03 12.27
CA ASP A 481 -7.67 1.94 13.22
C ASP A 481 -6.71 2.32 14.36
N CYS A 482 -5.65 3.10 14.10
CA CYS A 482 -4.59 3.31 15.09
C CYS A 482 -4.68 4.63 15.84
N SER A 483 -5.24 5.71 15.26
CA SER A 483 -5.09 7.06 15.80
C SER A 483 -6.11 7.43 16.89
N ASN A 484 -5.75 8.42 17.70
CA ASN A 484 -6.66 9.09 18.63
C ASN A 484 -7.29 10.32 18.01
N ARG A 485 -6.51 11.07 17.21
CA ARG A 485 -6.98 12.19 16.40
C ARG A 485 -6.33 12.16 15.02
N CYS A 486 -7.06 12.64 14.05
CA CYS A 486 -6.62 12.85 12.69
C CYS A 486 -6.68 14.32 12.32
N ALA A 487 -5.74 14.77 11.51
CA ALA A 487 -5.73 16.10 10.91
C ALA A 487 -5.69 15.99 9.38
N MET A 488 -6.49 16.80 8.69
CA MET A 488 -6.41 16.97 7.24
C MET A 488 -5.42 18.06 6.90
N PHE A 489 -4.39 17.70 6.14
CA PHE A 489 -3.37 18.63 5.66
C PHE A 489 -3.61 18.96 4.18
N PHE A 490 -3.84 20.23 3.89
CA PHE A 490 -4.12 20.69 2.54
C PHE A 490 -3.49 22.07 2.30
N GLY A 491 -2.81 22.24 1.17
CA GLY A 491 -2.28 23.54 0.75
C GLY A 491 -1.25 24.15 1.70
N GLY A 492 -0.56 23.33 2.51
CA GLY A 492 0.45 23.77 3.49
C GLY A 492 -0.11 24.10 4.87
N GLN A 493 -1.35 23.75 5.16
CA GLN A 493 -2.06 24.04 6.41
C GLN A 493 -2.85 22.82 6.91
N VAL A 494 -3.18 22.80 8.20
CA VAL A 494 -4.19 21.91 8.78
C VAL A 494 -5.57 22.55 8.62
N VAL A 495 -6.50 21.86 7.94
CA VAL A 495 -7.85 22.38 7.66
C VAL A 495 -8.92 21.80 8.57
N SER A 496 -8.69 20.65 9.17
CA SER A 496 -9.58 20.04 10.17
C SER A 496 -8.82 19.11 11.09
N VAL A 497 -9.29 18.97 12.33
CA VAL A 497 -8.79 18.02 13.34
C VAL A 497 -9.99 17.43 14.06
N GLY A 498 -9.96 16.13 14.35
CA GLY A 498 -11.00 15.44 15.11
C GLY A 498 -10.60 14.02 15.47
N THR A 499 -11.41 13.35 16.27
CA THR A 499 -11.29 11.90 16.47
C THR A 499 -11.52 11.18 15.13
N PRO A 500 -11.04 9.95 14.93
CA PRO A 500 -11.27 9.22 13.67
C PRO A 500 -12.75 9.17 13.29
N ARG A 501 -13.64 8.96 14.26
CA ARG A 501 -15.09 8.90 14.02
C ARG A 501 -15.64 10.24 13.53
N GLU A 502 -15.27 11.35 14.17
CA GLU A 502 -15.66 12.70 13.74
C GLU A 502 -15.07 13.03 12.38
N PHE A 503 -13.76 12.83 12.22
CA PHE A 503 -13.01 13.19 11.03
C PHE A 503 -13.52 12.47 9.77
N PHE A 504 -13.62 11.13 9.81
CA PHE A 504 -14.01 10.33 8.66
C PHE A 504 -15.53 10.33 8.40
N SER A 505 -16.38 10.55 9.41
CA SER A 505 -17.82 10.65 9.21
C SER A 505 -18.23 11.97 8.52
N CYS A 506 -17.53 13.06 8.80
CA CYS A 506 -17.77 14.36 8.15
C CYS A 506 -17.22 14.44 6.72
N SER A 507 -16.25 13.58 6.37
CA SER A 507 -15.60 13.59 5.05
C SER A 507 -16.38 12.77 4.03
N SER A 508 -16.60 13.32 2.82
CA SER A 508 -17.36 12.61 1.77
C SER A 508 -16.50 11.71 0.89
N PHE A 509 -15.27 12.13 0.59
CA PHE A 509 -14.37 11.45 -0.33
C PHE A 509 -13.14 10.91 0.38
N TYR A 510 -12.57 11.69 1.29
CA TYR A 510 -11.39 11.31 2.06
C TYR A 510 -11.81 10.59 3.35
N THR A 511 -12.33 9.37 3.21
CA THR A 511 -12.90 8.58 4.29
C THR A 511 -12.76 7.09 4.03
N THR A 512 -12.99 6.26 5.06
CA THR A 512 -12.89 4.79 4.96
C THR A 512 -14.00 4.20 4.08
N ALA A 513 -13.73 3.01 3.54
CA ALA A 513 -14.73 2.27 2.77
C ALA A 513 -15.98 1.96 3.62
N VAL A 514 -15.79 1.66 4.91
CA VAL A 514 -16.88 1.43 5.87
C VAL A 514 -17.73 2.68 6.05
N SER A 515 -17.13 3.85 6.25
CA SER A 515 -17.88 5.10 6.40
C SER A 515 -18.72 5.42 5.14
N ARG A 516 -18.15 5.17 3.94
CA ARG A 516 -18.91 5.30 2.67
C ARG A 516 -20.07 4.29 2.59
N MET A 517 -19.87 3.06 3.05
CA MET A 517 -20.85 1.99 3.01
C MET A 517 -22.03 2.24 3.97
N THR A 518 -21.75 2.78 5.17
CA THR A 518 -22.75 2.95 6.24
C THR A 518 -23.42 4.32 6.24
N ARG A 519 -22.96 5.24 5.39
CA ARG A 519 -23.45 6.63 5.34
C ARG A 519 -24.98 6.72 5.17
N GLY A 520 -25.63 7.49 6.04
CA GLY A 520 -27.07 7.78 5.99
C GLY A 520 -27.94 6.84 6.81
N PHE A 521 -27.40 5.71 7.30
CA PHE A 521 -28.14 4.81 8.20
C PHE A 521 -27.37 4.44 9.47
N TYR A 522 -26.03 4.34 9.43
CA TYR A 522 -25.23 4.20 10.65
C TYR A 522 -24.28 5.39 10.80
N GLU A 523 -24.17 5.91 12.02
CA GLU A 523 -23.39 7.09 12.33
C GLU A 523 -22.08 6.70 13.02
N GLY A 524 -20.96 7.29 12.56
CA GLY A 524 -19.66 7.12 13.20
C GLY A 524 -19.04 5.72 13.07
N ALA A 525 -19.53 4.86 12.17
CA ALA A 525 -18.86 3.62 11.82
C ALA A 525 -17.75 3.92 10.80
N VAL A 526 -16.50 3.82 11.23
CA VAL A 526 -15.34 4.09 10.38
C VAL A 526 -14.44 2.86 10.19
N THR A 527 -14.63 1.82 11.01
CA THR A 527 -13.94 0.54 10.90
C THR A 527 -14.92 -0.62 10.71
N VAL A 528 -14.44 -1.75 10.14
CA VAL A 528 -15.26 -2.96 9.96
C VAL A 528 -15.82 -3.45 11.29
N ALA A 529 -15.01 -3.48 12.34
CA ALA A 529 -15.42 -3.90 13.66
C ALA A 529 -16.57 -3.03 14.22
N GLN A 530 -16.51 -1.70 14.04
CA GLN A 530 -17.58 -0.79 14.47
C GLN A 530 -18.88 -1.04 13.70
N ALA A 531 -18.80 -1.22 12.37
CA ALA A 531 -19.98 -1.52 11.55
C ALA A 531 -20.60 -2.88 11.96
N ALA A 532 -19.77 -3.89 12.15
CA ALA A 532 -20.21 -5.21 12.59
C ALA A 532 -20.91 -5.16 13.96
N GLU A 533 -20.36 -4.40 14.90
CA GLU A 533 -20.97 -4.21 16.23
C GLU A 533 -22.35 -3.51 16.13
N ILE A 534 -22.48 -2.48 15.29
CA ILE A 534 -23.78 -1.82 15.07
C ILE A 534 -24.78 -2.80 14.43
N CYS A 535 -24.36 -3.59 13.45
CA CYS A 535 -25.19 -4.62 12.82
C CYS A 535 -25.66 -5.67 13.85
N ARG A 536 -24.77 -6.16 14.72
CA ARG A 536 -25.12 -7.14 15.77
C ARG A 536 -26.13 -6.56 16.76
N ARG A 537 -26.00 -5.29 17.18
CA ARG A 537 -26.95 -4.61 18.08
C ARG A 537 -28.33 -4.41 17.43
N ASN A 538 -28.37 -4.24 16.13
CA ASN A 538 -29.63 -4.09 15.40
C ASN A 538 -30.35 -5.44 15.16
N GLY A 539 -29.63 -6.56 15.21
CA GLY A 539 -30.17 -7.87 14.85
C GLY A 539 -30.46 -8.03 13.35
N LYS A 540 -30.53 -9.28 12.89
CA LYS A 540 -30.95 -9.58 11.51
C LYS A 540 -32.44 -9.28 11.35
N LYS A 541 -32.83 -8.68 10.24
CA LYS A 541 -34.23 -8.58 9.84
C LYS A 541 -34.78 -9.99 9.68
N GLU A 542 -35.90 -10.30 10.29
CA GLU A 542 -36.63 -11.52 10.00
C GLU A 542 -36.87 -11.57 8.49
N ALA A 543 -36.56 -12.73 7.89
CA ALA A 543 -36.81 -12.91 6.45
C ALA A 543 -38.30 -12.60 6.21
N ARG A 544 -38.59 -11.48 5.55
CA ARG A 544 -39.95 -11.24 5.05
C ARG A 544 -40.22 -12.38 4.11
N GLN A 545 -41.05 -13.32 4.54
CA GLN A 545 -41.69 -14.28 3.64
C GLN A 545 -42.36 -13.44 2.55
N CYS A 546 -41.77 -13.47 1.35
CA CYS A 546 -42.46 -13.01 0.17
C CYS A 546 -43.67 -13.94 -0.03
N LEU A 547 -44.83 -13.44 0.35
CA LEU A 547 -46.13 -13.95 -0.06
C LEU A 547 -46.36 -13.58 -1.53
#